data_0a46f8dddc404429a4fd644dddb36e7d
#
_entry.id   0a46f8dddc404429a4fd644dddb36e7d
#
_cell.length_a   1.000
_cell.length_b   1.000
_cell.length_c   1.000
_cell.angle_alpha   90.00
_cell.angle_beta   90.00
_cell.angle_gamma   90.00
#
_symmetry.space_group_name_H-M   'P 1'
#
loop_
_entity.id
_entity.type
_entity.pdbx_description
1 polymer ?
#
loop_
_entity_poly.entity_id
_entity_poly.type
_entity_poly.pdbx_seq_one_letter_code
_entity_poly.pdbx_strand_id
1 'polypeptide(L)'
;MIQGTTKTEAHYRAIIMDSSSSLKEFSTNRRKYHKRYILNEKVEEEDSKASVMGRLVETLLMEEHLFDKKFHMSIVTNAPTALMLDFVEALYKHTLAATDENGAISRTFEEIAIDAHKDSGFKIKLDAVLAKFIGSDAEVYYKEIREVRSKGLTVVTTDDVTQANRIVETLKTNDATAPIVNLVESDRFNIHNQLQIEGYTVLGHTFKSMMDKVVIDHKEKTIQVYDLKCTWSVENFYEEYYLYRRSYIQAYLYFEGAKQSFADLTDYTVLYPKFIVCDSTNYMRPLIYEMTDTSMDHAFSGFTHRGREYPGVKKIIKDLQWAIKNDTWDVSRENSIANSVVKIN
;
A
#
# COMPACT_ATOMS: atom_id res chain seq x y z
N MET A 1 -10.71 -19.78 -17.58
CA MET A 1 -9.33 -19.29 -17.80
C MET A 1 -9.28 -17.83 -17.39
N ILE A 2 -8.71 -17.54 -16.21
CA ILE A 2 -8.47 -16.16 -15.84
C ILE A 2 -7.40 -15.68 -16.79
N GLN A 3 -7.78 -14.78 -17.65
CA GLN A 3 -6.82 -13.91 -18.28
C GLN A 3 -6.24 -13.06 -17.16
N GLY A 4 -5.00 -13.34 -16.75
CA GLY A 4 -4.21 -12.36 -16.02
C GLY A 4 -4.29 -11.09 -16.84
N THR A 5 -4.90 -10.05 -16.25
CA THR A 5 -5.10 -8.82 -16.99
C THR A 5 -3.72 -8.24 -17.27
N THR A 6 -3.35 -8.16 -18.53
CA THR A 6 -2.12 -7.52 -19.03
C THR A 6 -2.14 -5.99 -18.87
N LYS A 7 -3.01 -5.48 -17.96
CA LYS A 7 -3.14 -4.05 -17.69
C LYS A 7 -1.93 -3.56 -16.92
N THR A 8 -1.42 -2.41 -17.27
CA THR A 8 -0.42 -1.74 -16.44
C THR A 8 -1.02 -1.42 -15.06
N GLU A 9 -0.19 -1.32 -14.03
CA GLU A 9 -0.63 -0.95 -12.68
C GLU A 9 -1.44 0.36 -12.69
N ALA A 10 -1.04 1.34 -13.51
CA ALA A 10 -1.77 2.60 -13.66
C ALA A 10 -3.19 2.39 -14.20
N HIS A 11 -3.37 1.56 -15.21
CA HIS A 11 -4.69 1.22 -15.73
C HIS A 11 -5.54 0.46 -14.69
N TYR A 12 -4.95 -0.49 -13.96
CA TYR A 12 -5.64 -1.19 -12.89
C TYR A 12 -6.09 -0.23 -11.78
N ARG A 13 -5.23 0.71 -11.38
CA ARG A 13 -5.57 1.71 -10.35
C ARG A 13 -6.71 2.64 -10.81
N ALA A 14 -6.78 2.98 -12.09
CA ALA A 14 -7.82 3.83 -12.67
C ALA A 14 -9.22 3.16 -12.78
N ILE A 15 -9.33 1.84 -12.59
CA ILE A 15 -10.62 1.15 -12.60
C ILE A 15 -11.46 1.67 -11.40
N ILE A 16 -12.64 2.20 -11.70
CA ILE A 16 -13.60 2.67 -10.69
C ILE A 16 -14.29 1.45 -10.07
N MET A 17 -13.67 0.88 -9.06
CA MET A 17 -14.14 -0.30 -8.33
C MET A 17 -13.50 -0.32 -6.95
N ASP A 18 -14.23 -0.75 -5.94
CA ASP A 18 -13.69 -0.86 -4.59
C ASP A 18 -12.61 -1.94 -4.47
N SER A 19 -11.76 -1.78 -3.49
CA SER A 19 -10.65 -2.68 -3.16
C SER A 19 -10.53 -2.82 -1.64
N SER A 20 -9.60 -3.65 -1.19
CA SER A 20 -9.30 -3.74 0.25
C SER A 20 -8.86 -2.39 0.82
N SER A 21 -8.12 -1.59 0.06
CA SER A 21 -7.64 -0.27 0.50
C SER A 21 -8.80 0.73 0.64
N SER A 22 -9.69 0.81 -0.35
CA SER A 22 -10.86 1.69 -0.28
C SER A 22 -11.80 1.29 0.85
N LEU A 23 -12.02 -0.01 1.06
CA LEU A 23 -12.88 -0.50 2.14
C LEU A 23 -12.27 -0.21 3.53
N LYS A 24 -10.95 -0.35 3.69
CA LYS A 24 -10.21 0.08 4.89
C LYS A 24 -10.38 1.58 5.13
N GLU A 25 -10.22 2.39 4.08
CA GLU A 25 -10.37 3.84 4.18
C GLU A 25 -11.79 4.23 4.59
N PHE A 26 -12.83 3.66 3.95
CA PHE A 26 -14.22 3.88 4.36
C PHE A 26 -14.44 3.52 5.83
N SER A 27 -13.90 2.39 6.26
CA SER A 27 -14.08 1.90 7.64
C SER A 27 -13.39 2.76 8.70
N THR A 28 -12.43 3.62 8.31
CA THR A 28 -11.69 4.52 9.20
C THR A 28 -12.07 5.98 9.04
N ASN A 29 -12.32 6.41 7.82
CA ASN A 29 -12.64 7.80 7.48
C ASN A 29 -13.56 7.86 6.25
N ARG A 30 -14.88 7.89 6.48
CA ARG A 30 -15.89 7.93 5.43
C ARG A 30 -15.79 9.18 4.55
N ARG A 31 -15.45 10.35 5.13
CA ARG A 31 -15.30 11.59 4.35
C ARG A 31 -14.11 11.51 3.39
N LYS A 32 -12.98 10.93 3.85
CA LYS A 32 -11.81 10.74 2.99
C LYS A 32 -12.13 9.77 1.85
N TYR A 33 -12.83 8.64 2.15
CA TYR A 33 -13.32 7.72 1.15
C TYR A 33 -14.22 8.43 0.12
N HIS A 34 -15.21 9.21 0.59
CA HIS A 34 -16.14 9.93 -0.28
C HIS A 34 -15.42 10.87 -1.24
N LYS A 35 -14.52 11.71 -0.71
CA LYS A 35 -13.71 12.62 -1.55
C LYS A 35 -12.93 11.85 -2.60
N ARG A 36 -12.25 10.79 -2.20
CA ARG A 36 -11.32 10.08 -3.06
C ARG A 36 -12.01 9.17 -4.08
N TYR A 37 -12.99 8.38 -3.65
CA TYR A 37 -13.58 7.31 -4.48
C TYR A 37 -14.94 7.67 -5.09
N ILE A 38 -15.67 8.61 -4.53
CA ILE A 38 -16.95 9.06 -5.07
C ILE A 38 -16.79 10.36 -5.86
N LEU A 39 -16.13 11.36 -5.27
CA LEU A 39 -15.92 12.66 -5.92
C LEU A 39 -14.68 12.70 -6.83
N ASN A 40 -13.84 11.66 -6.80
CA ASN A 40 -12.58 11.57 -7.56
C ASN A 40 -11.64 12.77 -7.29
N GLU A 41 -11.69 13.35 -6.09
CA GLU A 41 -10.75 14.38 -5.69
C GLU A 41 -9.35 13.78 -5.54
N LYS A 42 -8.33 14.48 -6.07
CA LYS A 42 -6.94 14.09 -5.81
C LYS A 42 -6.64 14.26 -4.32
N VAL A 43 -6.54 13.15 -3.62
CA VAL A 43 -6.03 13.14 -2.24
C VAL A 43 -4.54 12.88 -2.33
N GLU A 44 -3.74 13.89 -2.01
CA GLU A 44 -2.29 13.72 -1.92
C GLU A 44 -1.97 12.74 -0.80
N GLU A 45 -1.38 11.62 -1.16
CA GLU A 45 -0.77 10.71 -0.19
C GLU A 45 0.74 10.87 -0.30
N GLU A 46 1.35 11.28 0.78
CA GLU A 46 2.80 11.26 0.88
C GLU A 46 3.27 9.82 0.95
N ASP A 47 4.15 9.43 0.02
CA ASP A 47 4.85 8.17 0.10
C ASP A 47 5.76 8.20 1.33
N SER A 48 5.38 7.48 2.36
CA SER A 48 6.27 7.31 3.50
C SER A 48 7.48 6.48 3.08
N LYS A 49 8.63 6.73 3.70
CA LYS A 49 9.86 5.94 3.48
C LYS A 49 9.60 4.43 3.64
N ALA A 50 8.75 4.05 4.59
CA ALA A 50 8.35 2.66 4.80
C ALA A 50 7.53 2.10 3.62
N SER A 51 6.64 2.92 3.02
CA SER A 51 5.86 2.53 1.83
C SER A 51 6.77 2.35 0.61
N VAL A 52 7.72 3.26 0.41
CA VAL A 52 8.71 3.16 -0.68
C VAL A 52 9.56 1.90 -0.51
N MET A 53 10.07 1.62 0.69
CA MET A 53 10.85 0.41 0.99
C MET A 53 10.04 -0.86 0.73
N GLY A 54 8.78 -0.91 1.15
CA GLY A 54 7.90 -2.05 0.88
C GLY A 54 7.74 -2.33 -0.61
N ARG A 55 7.42 -1.30 -1.40
CA ARG A 55 7.30 -1.42 -2.87
C ARG A 55 8.62 -1.80 -3.55
N LEU A 56 9.74 -1.30 -3.03
CA LEU A 56 11.08 -1.61 -3.55
C LEU A 56 11.42 -3.08 -3.33
N VAL A 57 11.23 -3.59 -2.10
CA VAL A 57 11.43 -5.02 -1.77
C VAL A 57 10.51 -5.91 -2.61
N GLU A 58 9.23 -5.54 -2.73
CA GLU A 58 8.26 -6.27 -3.52
C GLU A 58 8.66 -6.34 -5.01
N THR A 59 9.08 -5.21 -5.59
CA THR A 59 9.52 -5.16 -6.98
C THR A 59 10.78 -5.98 -7.21
N LEU A 60 11.80 -5.86 -6.36
CA LEU A 60 13.05 -6.62 -6.48
C LEU A 60 12.83 -8.13 -6.26
N LEU A 61 11.85 -8.52 -5.45
CA LEU A 61 11.55 -9.92 -5.19
C LEU A 61 10.72 -10.57 -6.30
N MET A 62 9.73 -9.87 -6.82
CA MET A 62 8.68 -10.46 -7.66
C MET A 62 8.69 -9.99 -9.11
N GLU A 63 9.18 -8.78 -9.39
CA GLU A 63 9.13 -8.13 -10.70
C GLU A 63 10.39 -7.29 -10.98
N GLU A 64 11.58 -7.82 -10.69
CA GLU A 64 12.87 -7.10 -10.80
C GLU A 64 13.04 -6.40 -12.16
N HIS A 65 12.53 -7.01 -13.25
CA HIS A 65 12.55 -6.46 -14.60
C HIS A 65 11.73 -5.16 -14.76
N LEU A 66 10.91 -4.78 -13.77
CA LEU A 66 10.15 -3.53 -13.73
C LEU A 66 10.84 -2.45 -12.88
N PHE A 67 12.01 -2.72 -12.29
CA PHE A 67 12.70 -1.77 -11.43
C PHE A 67 12.82 -0.39 -12.09
N ASP A 68 13.43 -0.32 -13.28
CA ASP A 68 13.65 0.95 -14.00
C ASP A 68 12.36 1.62 -14.49
N LYS A 69 11.22 0.91 -14.47
CA LYS A 69 9.89 1.47 -14.79
C LYS A 69 9.17 2.03 -13.58
N LYS A 70 9.58 1.67 -12.38
CA LYS A 70 8.96 2.09 -11.11
C LYS A 70 9.85 3.01 -10.29
N PHE A 71 11.16 2.81 -10.39
CA PHE A 71 12.14 3.50 -9.57
C PHE A 71 13.24 4.16 -10.43
N HIS A 72 13.81 5.19 -9.88
CA HIS A 72 15.01 5.84 -10.39
C HIS A 72 16.06 5.87 -9.28
N MET A 73 17.24 5.33 -9.54
CA MET A 73 18.35 5.39 -8.60
C MET A 73 18.94 6.79 -8.60
N SER A 74 18.94 7.45 -7.44
CA SER A 74 19.50 8.79 -7.32
C SER A 74 20.96 8.83 -7.68
N ILE A 75 21.35 9.88 -8.41
CA ILE A 75 22.76 10.18 -8.71
C ILE A 75 23.50 10.76 -7.51
N VAL A 76 22.79 11.14 -6.46
CA VAL A 76 23.36 11.70 -5.23
C VAL A 76 23.96 10.58 -4.39
N THR A 77 25.27 10.62 -4.21
CA THR A 77 26.02 9.59 -3.47
C THR A 77 25.99 9.79 -1.95
N ASN A 78 25.86 11.04 -1.49
CA ASN A 78 25.74 11.36 -0.08
C ASN A 78 24.33 11.82 0.22
N ALA A 79 23.53 10.95 0.82
CA ALA A 79 22.16 11.28 1.19
C ALA A 79 22.15 12.54 2.08
N PRO A 80 21.33 13.57 1.76
CA PRO A 80 21.14 14.71 2.63
C PRO A 80 20.67 14.27 4.02
N THR A 81 20.95 15.09 5.05
CA THR A 81 20.45 14.79 6.40
C THR A 81 18.93 14.72 6.43
N ALA A 82 18.36 13.99 7.40
CA ALA A 82 16.90 13.81 7.51
C ALA A 82 16.13 15.14 7.46
N LEU A 83 16.55 16.14 8.23
CA LEU A 83 15.94 17.49 8.19
C LEU A 83 16.08 18.19 6.83
N MET A 84 17.18 17.95 6.11
CA MET A 84 17.34 18.51 4.77
C MET A 84 16.47 17.78 3.74
N LEU A 85 16.27 16.47 3.91
CA LEU A 85 15.31 15.71 3.09
C LEU A 85 13.88 16.21 3.34
N ASP A 86 13.49 16.45 4.61
CA ASP A 86 12.17 17.02 4.95
C ASP A 86 11.98 18.40 4.29
N PHE A 87 13.04 19.23 4.28
CA PHE A 87 13.00 20.52 3.59
C PHE A 87 12.86 20.36 2.07
N VAL A 88 13.59 19.46 1.46
CA VAL A 88 13.52 19.18 0.02
C VAL A 88 12.13 18.65 -0.38
N GLU A 89 11.57 17.75 0.42
CA GLU A 89 10.20 17.24 0.18
C GLU A 89 9.14 18.35 0.31
N ALA A 90 9.24 19.19 1.34
CA ALA A 90 8.36 20.34 1.48
C ALA A 90 8.52 21.34 0.32
N LEU A 91 9.77 21.59 -0.11
CA LEU A 91 10.08 22.46 -1.25
C LEU A 91 9.46 21.91 -2.54
N TYR A 92 9.56 20.59 -2.78
CA TYR A 92 8.93 19.92 -3.92
C TYR A 92 7.40 20.06 -3.87
N LYS A 93 6.78 19.80 -2.73
CA LYS A 93 5.34 19.89 -2.52
C LYS A 93 4.80 21.30 -2.80
N HIS A 94 5.42 22.31 -2.22
CA HIS A 94 5.03 23.70 -2.47
C HIS A 94 5.30 24.16 -3.91
N THR A 95 6.36 23.63 -4.54
CA THR A 95 6.60 23.89 -5.97
C THR A 95 5.50 23.27 -6.82
N LEU A 96 5.11 22.03 -6.55
CA LEU A 96 4.05 21.33 -7.27
C LEU A 96 2.72 22.07 -7.11
N ALA A 97 2.37 22.50 -5.88
CA ALA A 97 1.16 23.26 -5.61
C ALA A 97 1.13 24.65 -6.29
N ALA A 98 2.30 25.23 -6.57
CA ALA A 98 2.43 26.50 -7.29
C ALA A 98 2.54 26.33 -8.82
N THR A 99 2.56 25.08 -9.32
CA THR A 99 2.72 24.78 -10.76
C THR A 99 1.35 24.59 -11.39
N ASP A 100 1.08 25.31 -12.48
CA ASP A 100 -0.17 25.18 -13.25
C ASP A 100 -0.14 23.98 -14.22
N GLU A 101 -1.23 23.78 -14.95
CA GLU A 101 -1.40 22.71 -15.94
C GLU A 101 -0.38 22.76 -17.08
N ASN A 102 0.19 23.95 -17.35
CA ASN A 102 1.18 24.19 -18.40
C ASN A 102 2.62 24.07 -17.88
N GLY A 103 2.82 23.78 -16.59
CA GLY A 103 4.11 23.67 -15.94
C GLY A 103 4.71 25.03 -15.49
N ALA A 104 3.96 26.14 -15.58
CA ALA A 104 4.40 27.45 -15.10
C ALA A 104 4.25 27.55 -13.58
N ILE A 105 5.30 28.04 -12.92
CA ILE A 105 5.32 28.22 -11.47
C ILE A 105 4.85 29.65 -11.15
N SER A 106 3.74 29.77 -10.44
CA SER A 106 3.09 31.05 -10.09
C SER A 106 3.76 31.82 -8.95
N ARG A 107 4.73 31.21 -8.25
CA ARG A 107 5.42 31.75 -7.07
C ARG A 107 6.93 31.77 -7.27
N THR A 108 7.60 32.70 -6.60
CA THR A 108 9.08 32.75 -6.59
C THR A 108 9.66 31.59 -5.73
N PHE A 109 10.92 31.24 -6.01
CA PHE A 109 11.63 30.25 -5.20
C PHE A 109 11.70 30.64 -3.72
N GLU A 110 11.89 31.93 -3.42
CA GLU A 110 11.95 32.44 -2.04
C GLU A 110 10.62 32.24 -1.30
N GLU A 111 9.49 32.56 -1.93
CA GLU A 111 8.17 32.35 -1.35
C GLU A 111 7.89 30.88 -1.06
N ILE A 112 8.29 30.01 -1.97
CA ILE A 112 8.17 28.56 -1.81
C ILE A 112 9.08 28.04 -0.70
N ALA A 113 10.32 28.55 -0.63
CA ALA A 113 11.28 28.16 0.39
C ALA A 113 10.88 28.60 1.80
N ILE A 114 10.19 29.76 1.94
CA ILE A 114 9.63 30.20 3.23
C ILE A 114 8.63 29.18 3.78
N ASP A 115 7.71 28.69 2.95
CA ASP A 115 6.71 27.73 3.37
C ASP A 115 7.33 26.34 3.60
N ALA A 116 8.23 25.91 2.74
CA ALA A 116 8.98 24.67 2.94
C ALA A 116 9.80 24.68 4.24
N HIS A 117 10.39 25.81 4.60
CA HIS A 117 11.11 25.97 5.86
C HIS A 117 10.20 25.80 7.09
N LYS A 118 8.98 26.34 7.05
CA LYS A 118 8.00 26.18 8.15
C LYS A 118 7.62 24.71 8.35
N ASP A 119 7.48 23.97 7.24
CA ASP A 119 7.02 22.57 7.26
C ASP A 119 8.16 21.57 7.58
N SER A 120 9.43 21.93 7.29
CA SER A 120 10.58 21.02 7.43
C SER A 120 11.09 20.79 8.86
N GLY A 121 10.58 21.54 9.84
CA GLY A 121 11.00 21.43 11.25
C GLY A 121 12.37 22.02 11.58
N PHE A 122 13.04 22.71 10.64
CA PHE A 122 14.29 23.43 10.94
C PHE A 122 14.06 24.52 12.00
N LYS A 123 14.97 24.60 12.99
CA LYS A 123 14.98 25.64 14.05
C LYS A 123 15.85 26.83 13.73
N ILE A 124 16.74 26.72 12.73
CA ILE A 124 17.62 27.80 12.28
C ILE A 124 16.92 28.65 11.23
N LYS A 125 17.39 29.89 11.03
CA LYS A 125 16.81 30.81 10.04
C LYS A 125 16.89 30.26 8.62
N LEU A 126 15.95 30.64 7.77
CA LEU A 126 15.87 30.22 6.37
C LEU A 126 17.16 30.47 5.61
N ASP A 127 17.78 31.65 5.76
CA ASP A 127 19.06 31.98 5.07
C ASP A 127 20.16 30.96 5.37
N ALA A 128 20.23 30.48 6.62
CA ALA A 128 21.19 29.45 7.01
C ALA A 128 20.85 28.05 6.45
N VAL A 129 19.58 27.76 6.21
CA VAL A 129 19.14 26.53 5.51
C VAL A 129 19.46 26.64 4.03
N LEU A 130 19.13 27.76 3.39
CA LEU A 130 19.43 28.01 1.98
C LEU A 130 20.93 28.00 1.69
N ALA A 131 21.75 28.53 2.58
CA ALA A 131 23.22 28.45 2.44
C ALA A 131 23.77 27.02 2.48
N LYS A 132 23.06 26.08 3.12
CA LYS A 132 23.41 24.66 3.13
C LYS A 132 22.79 23.87 1.96
N PHE A 133 21.73 24.39 1.39
CA PHE A 133 21.00 23.76 0.29
C PHE A 133 21.61 24.13 -1.07
N ILE A 134 21.81 25.42 -1.34
CA ILE A 134 22.31 25.93 -2.62
C ILE A 134 23.72 25.41 -2.90
N GLY A 135 23.92 24.80 -4.05
CA GLY A 135 25.20 24.23 -4.48
C GLY A 135 25.54 22.88 -3.81
N SER A 136 24.64 22.30 -3.03
CA SER A 136 24.86 21.02 -2.34
C SER A 136 24.18 19.84 -3.04
N ASP A 137 24.47 18.62 -2.57
CA ASP A 137 23.81 17.39 -3.00
C ASP A 137 22.28 17.45 -2.78
N ALA A 138 21.81 18.24 -1.80
CA ALA A 138 20.38 18.42 -1.57
C ALA A 138 19.67 19.21 -2.70
N GLU A 139 20.36 20.19 -3.29
CA GLU A 139 19.82 20.89 -4.47
C GLU A 139 19.81 19.98 -5.69
N VAL A 140 20.84 19.16 -5.87
CA VAL A 140 20.89 18.16 -6.94
C VAL A 140 19.72 17.19 -6.78
N TYR A 141 19.52 16.66 -5.57
CA TYR A 141 18.42 15.75 -5.25
C TYR A 141 17.04 16.41 -5.49
N TYR A 142 16.87 17.67 -5.10
CA TYR A 142 15.63 18.41 -5.38
C TYR A 142 15.31 18.50 -6.89
N LYS A 143 16.30 18.82 -7.71
CA LYS A 143 16.13 18.87 -9.18
C LYS A 143 15.80 17.50 -9.74
N GLU A 144 16.46 16.47 -9.24
CA GLU A 144 16.24 15.08 -9.62
C GLU A 144 14.82 14.62 -9.30
N ILE A 145 14.31 14.82 -8.07
CA ILE A 145 12.95 14.41 -7.71
C ILE A 145 11.87 15.14 -8.52
N ARG A 146 12.08 16.40 -8.86
CA ARG A 146 11.17 17.14 -9.75
C ARG A 146 11.06 16.51 -11.12
N GLU A 147 12.19 16.19 -11.74
CA GLU A 147 12.22 15.58 -13.06
C GLU A 147 11.66 14.14 -13.03
N VAL A 148 12.09 13.35 -12.07
CA VAL A 148 11.79 11.92 -12.00
C VAL A 148 10.32 11.68 -11.64
N ARG A 149 9.79 12.43 -10.65
CA ARG A 149 8.40 12.29 -10.22
C ARG A 149 7.41 12.79 -11.29
N SER A 150 7.80 13.75 -12.14
CA SER A 150 6.98 14.13 -13.28
C SER A 150 6.78 12.99 -14.30
N LYS A 151 7.68 12.01 -14.32
CA LYS A 151 7.61 10.78 -15.12
C LYS A 151 6.88 9.64 -14.39
N GLY A 152 6.37 9.87 -13.18
CA GLY A 152 5.68 8.87 -12.36
C GLY A 152 6.62 7.86 -11.68
N LEU A 153 7.93 8.13 -11.64
CA LEU A 153 8.92 7.26 -11.00
C LEU A 153 9.17 7.69 -9.54
N THR A 154 9.54 6.73 -8.72
CA THR A 154 9.97 6.95 -7.33
C THR A 154 11.50 7.02 -7.27
N VAL A 155 12.04 8.09 -6.67
CA VAL A 155 13.49 8.20 -6.45
C VAL A 155 13.88 7.36 -5.24
N VAL A 156 14.92 6.54 -5.39
CA VAL A 156 15.52 5.72 -4.33
C VAL A 156 17.02 5.94 -4.30
N THR A 157 17.62 5.85 -3.13
CA THR A 157 19.08 5.98 -2.96
C THR A 157 19.76 4.62 -3.11
N THR A 158 21.09 4.64 -3.28
CA THR A 158 21.90 3.41 -3.26
C THR A 158 21.75 2.65 -1.94
N ASP A 159 21.59 3.38 -0.82
CA ASP A 159 21.37 2.76 0.49
C ASP A 159 20.00 2.07 0.56
N ASP A 160 18.96 2.70 0.02
CA ASP A 160 17.61 2.08 -0.03
C ASP A 160 17.64 0.77 -0.84
N VAL A 161 18.29 0.77 -2.00
CA VAL A 161 18.41 -0.42 -2.85
C VAL A 161 19.27 -1.50 -2.18
N THR A 162 20.36 -1.09 -1.51
CA THR A 162 21.22 -2.02 -0.76
C THR A 162 20.44 -2.66 0.40
N GLN A 163 19.67 -1.86 1.13
CA GLN A 163 18.80 -2.35 2.21
C GLN A 163 17.73 -3.30 1.68
N ALA A 164 17.06 -2.93 0.60
CA ALA A 164 16.04 -3.78 -0.02
C ALA A 164 16.61 -5.11 -0.52
N ASN A 165 17.78 -5.11 -1.15
CA ASN A 165 18.47 -6.34 -1.58
C ASN A 165 18.82 -7.26 -0.41
N ARG A 166 19.25 -6.73 0.74
CA ARG A 166 19.50 -7.54 1.95
C ARG A 166 18.21 -8.20 2.46
N ILE A 167 17.08 -7.48 2.42
CA ILE A 167 15.78 -8.04 2.80
C ILE A 167 15.38 -9.16 1.82
N VAL A 168 15.52 -8.92 0.52
CA VAL A 168 15.23 -9.92 -0.53
C VAL A 168 16.10 -11.17 -0.35
N GLU A 169 17.38 -11.00 -0.09
CA GLU A 169 18.29 -12.13 0.18
C GLU A 169 17.88 -12.90 1.44
N THR A 170 17.49 -12.19 2.50
CA THR A 170 16.97 -12.82 3.72
C THR A 170 15.72 -13.66 3.43
N LEU A 171 14.80 -13.15 2.61
CA LEU A 171 13.61 -13.90 2.20
C LEU A 171 13.94 -15.13 1.36
N LYS A 172 14.91 -15.00 0.45
CA LYS A 172 15.34 -16.08 -0.48
C LYS A 172 16.15 -17.19 0.20
N THR A 173 16.76 -16.92 1.36
CA THR A 173 17.63 -17.86 2.07
C THR A 173 17.02 -18.42 3.36
N ASN A 174 15.96 -17.81 3.89
CA ASN A 174 15.31 -18.30 5.10
C ASN A 174 14.50 -19.57 4.86
N ASP A 175 14.62 -20.56 5.73
CA ASP A 175 13.99 -21.90 5.61
C ASP A 175 12.47 -21.86 5.44
N ALA A 176 11.79 -20.88 6.05
CA ALA A 176 10.33 -20.75 5.96
C ALA A 176 9.85 -20.05 4.69
N THR A 177 10.59 -19.04 4.22
CA THR A 177 10.16 -18.20 3.08
C THR A 177 10.77 -18.64 1.75
N ALA A 178 11.99 -19.18 1.74
CA ALA A 178 12.68 -19.64 0.54
C ALA A 178 11.85 -20.65 -0.30
N PRO A 179 11.17 -21.64 0.30
CA PRO A 179 10.32 -22.57 -0.45
C PRO A 179 9.12 -21.91 -1.16
N ILE A 180 8.79 -20.67 -0.80
CA ILE A 180 7.67 -19.91 -1.37
C ILE A 180 8.18 -18.89 -2.39
N VAL A 181 9.18 -18.09 -1.98
CA VAL A 181 9.63 -16.96 -2.80
C VAL A 181 10.50 -17.40 -3.99
N ASN A 182 11.19 -18.52 -3.85
CA ASN A 182 12.03 -19.11 -4.91
C ASN A 182 11.28 -20.07 -5.84
N LEU A 183 9.97 -20.26 -5.65
CA LEU A 183 9.17 -21.07 -6.58
C LEU A 183 9.24 -20.50 -8.00
N VAL A 184 9.45 -21.38 -8.95
CA VAL A 184 9.45 -21.08 -10.38
C VAL A 184 8.33 -21.82 -11.10
N GLU A 185 7.88 -21.27 -12.23
CA GLU A 185 6.92 -21.93 -13.12
C GLU A 185 7.41 -23.33 -13.50
N SER A 186 6.50 -24.30 -13.49
CA SER A 186 6.77 -25.70 -13.86
C SER A 186 5.45 -26.43 -14.15
N ASP A 187 5.51 -27.68 -14.58
CA ASP A 187 4.33 -28.53 -14.75
C ASP A 187 3.52 -28.71 -13.45
N ARG A 188 4.19 -28.56 -12.30
CA ARG A 188 3.54 -28.62 -10.99
C ARG A 188 2.97 -27.29 -10.54
N PHE A 189 3.65 -26.18 -10.82
CA PHE A 189 3.30 -24.88 -10.25
C PHE A 189 3.02 -23.86 -11.33
N ASN A 190 1.83 -23.21 -11.27
CA ASN A 190 1.65 -21.91 -11.90
C ASN A 190 1.81 -20.82 -10.86
N ILE A 191 2.58 -19.80 -11.22
CA ILE A 191 2.93 -18.71 -10.31
C ILE A 191 2.51 -17.37 -10.93
N HIS A 192 1.70 -16.63 -10.20
CA HIS A 192 1.29 -15.28 -10.59
C HIS A 192 1.80 -14.29 -9.56
N ASN A 193 2.68 -13.39 -9.99
CA ASN A 193 3.10 -12.24 -9.20
C ASN A 193 2.23 -11.04 -9.60
N GLN A 194 1.83 -10.21 -8.62
CA GLN A 194 0.98 -9.04 -8.82
C GLN A 194 -0.29 -9.35 -9.64
N LEU A 195 -0.96 -10.46 -9.29
CA LEU A 195 -2.16 -10.89 -9.99
C LEU A 195 -3.30 -9.90 -9.80
N GLN A 196 -3.68 -9.25 -10.89
CA GLN A 196 -4.82 -8.34 -10.92
C GLN A 196 -6.10 -9.12 -11.23
N ILE A 197 -7.08 -9.00 -10.33
CA ILE A 197 -8.42 -9.53 -10.51
C ILE A 197 -9.45 -8.44 -10.34
N GLU A 198 -10.54 -8.51 -11.08
CA GLU A 198 -11.61 -7.51 -11.05
C GLU A 198 -12.99 -8.15 -11.24
N GLY A 199 -14.02 -7.51 -10.69
CA GLY A 199 -15.42 -7.91 -10.91
C GLY A 199 -15.91 -9.03 -10.01
N TYR A 200 -15.15 -9.50 -9.03
CA TYR A 200 -15.66 -10.44 -8.03
C TYR A 200 -16.56 -9.72 -7.01
N THR A 201 -17.51 -10.44 -6.43
CA THR A 201 -18.52 -9.85 -5.57
C THR A 201 -18.52 -10.44 -4.16
N VAL A 202 -18.69 -9.56 -3.16
CA VAL A 202 -18.94 -9.96 -1.78
C VAL A 202 -20.19 -9.23 -1.28
N LEU A 203 -21.20 -9.96 -0.84
CA LEU A 203 -22.49 -9.41 -0.41
C LEU A 203 -23.14 -8.47 -1.44
N GLY A 204 -23.01 -8.80 -2.73
CA GLY A 204 -23.56 -8.00 -3.81
C GLY A 204 -22.81 -6.68 -4.10
N HIS A 205 -21.65 -6.46 -3.47
CA HIS A 205 -20.75 -5.35 -3.77
C HIS A 205 -19.55 -5.84 -4.57
N THR A 206 -19.14 -5.08 -5.59
CA THR A 206 -18.13 -5.50 -6.55
C THR A 206 -16.75 -4.96 -6.18
N PHE A 207 -15.73 -5.80 -6.30
CA PHE A 207 -14.36 -5.50 -5.91
C PHE A 207 -13.35 -5.79 -7.00
N LYS A 208 -12.19 -5.14 -6.86
CA LYS A 208 -10.94 -5.49 -7.53
C LYS A 208 -9.87 -5.79 -6.49
N SER A 209 -8.91 -6.64 -6.82
CA SER A 209 -7.72 -6.92 -5.99
C SER A 209 -6.49 -7.08 -6.84
N MET A 210 -5.34 -6.73 -6.28
CA MET A 210 -4.02 -7.08 -6.80
C MET A 210 -3.33 -7.90 -5.71
N MET A 211 -3.10 -9.17 -6.02
CA MET A 211 -2.52 -10.14 -5.08
C MET A 211 -1.02 -10.27 -5.35
N ASP A 212 -0.20 -10.10 -4.32
CA ASP A 212 1.25 -10.03 -4.48
C ASP A 212 1.82 -11.30 -5.09
N LYS A 213 1.40 -12.47 -4.60
CA LYS A 213 1.78 -13.77 -5.16
C LYS A 213 0.66 -14.78 -5.02
N VAL A 214 0.34 -15.48 -6.12
CA VAL A 214 -0.59 -16.61 -6.13
C VAL A 214 0.15 -17.83 -6.68
N VAL A 215 0.07 -18.93 -5.94
CA VAL A 215 0.67 -20.21 -6.33
C VAL A 215 -0.44 -21.24 -6.52
N ILE A 216 -0.50 -21.84 -7.71
CA ILE A 216 -1.38 -22.97 -8.02
C ILE A 216 -0.50 -24.22 -8.03
N ASP A 217 -0.73 -25.14 -7.09
CA ASP A 217 -0.06 -26.43 -7.06
C ASP A 217 -0.96 -27.50 -7.71
N HIS A 218 -0.61 -27.91 -8.91
CA HIS A 218 -1.39 -28.88 -9.68
C HIS A 218 -1.32 -30.29 -9.10
N LYS A 219 -0.27 -30.61 -8.35
CA LYS A 219 -0.13 -31.91 -7.69
C LYS A 219 -1.05 -32.01 -6.47
N GLU A 220 -0.99 -31.00 -5.59
CA GLU A 220 -1.80 -30.97 -4.37
C GLU A 220 -3.21 -30.40 -4.63
N LYS A 221 -3.47 -29.88 -5.85
CA LYS A 221 -4.73 -29.24 -6.24
C LYS A 221 -5.13 -28.11 -5.28
N THR A 222 -4.17 -27.22 -5.02
CA THR A 222 -4.37 -26.08 -4.11
C THR A 222 -4.03 -24.76 -4.77
N ILE A 223 -4.72 -23.71 -4.33
CA ILE A 223 -4.47 -22.33 -4.73
C ILE A 223 -4.17 -21.53 -3.46
N GLN A 224 -2.96 -21.01 -3.36
CA GLN A 224 -2.50 -20.27 -2.19
C GLN A 224 -2.17 -18.83 -2.55
N VAL A 225 -2.79 -17.89 -1.85
CA VAL A 225 -2.47 -16.45 -1.95
C VAL A 225 -1.48 -16.08 -0.86
N TYR A 226 -0.43 -15.38 -1.23
CA TYR A 226 0.54 -14.77 -0.32
C TYR A 226 0.52 -13.25 -0.48
N ASP A 227 0.64 -12.54 0.63
CA ASP A 227 0.75 -11.08 0.69
C ASP A 227 2.03 -10.72 1.43
N LEU A 228 2.89 -9.92 0.79
CA LEU A 228 4.17 -9.50 1.35
C LEU A 228 3.98 -8.23 2.19
N LYS A 229 4.51 -8.25 3.40
CA LYS A 229 4.50 -7.07 4.27
C LYS A 229 5.90 -6.78 4.80
N CYS A 230 6.35 -5.55 4.55
CA CYS A 230 7.59 -5.03 5.08
C CYS A 230 7.28 -4.16 6.30
N THR A 231 7.85 -4.49 7.44
CA THR A 231 7.60 -3.83 8.73
C THR A 231 8.91 -3.60 9.50
N TRP A 232 8.90 -2.68 10.45
CA TRP A 232 10.03 -2.47 11.36
C TRP A 232 10.11 -3.51 12.49
N SER A 233 9.06 -4.31 12.69
CA SER A 233 9.02 -5.38 13.70
C SER A 233 8.10 -6.49 13.25
N VAL A 234 8.67 -7.62 12.88
CA VAL A 234 7.93 -8.78 12.36
C VAL A 234 6.98 -9.38 13.39
N GLU A 235 7.35 -9.40 14.69
CA GLU A 235 6.54 -9.98 15.76
C GLU A 235 5.34 -9.11 16.14
N ASN A 236 5.40 -7.80 15.88
CA ASN A 236 4.30 -6.87 16.13
C ASN A 236 3.30 -6.78 14.96
N PHE A 237 3.46 -7.60 13.92
CA PHE A 237 2.59 -7.60 12.74
C PHE A 237 1.11 -7.73 13.12
N TYR A 238 0.79 -8.60 14.09
CA TYR A 238 -0.60 -8.82 14.50
C TYR A 238 -1.25 -7.52 15.00
N GLU A 239 -0.62 -6.80 15.93
CA GLU A 239 -1.18 -5.58 16.50
C GLU A 239 -1.19 -4.43 15.47
N GLU A 240 -0.08 -4.21 14.74
CA GLU A 240 0.08 -3.04 13.89
C GLU A 240 -0.56 -3.20 12.51
N TYR A 241 -0.39 -4.33 11.86
CA TYR A 241 -0.88 -4.53 10.50
C TYR A 241 -2.21 -5.26 10.48
N TYR A 242 -2.31 -6.39 11.18
CA TYR A 242 -3.52 -7.18 11.14
C TYR A 242 -4.68 -6.42 11.80
N LEU A 243 -4.49 -5.89 13.01
CA LEU A 243 -5.51 -5.15 13.75
C LEU A 243 -5.58 -3.68 13.34
N TYR A 244 -4.52 -2.90 13.57
CA TYR A 244 -4.56 -1.45 13.38
C TYR A 244 -4.77 -1.06 11.93
N ARG A 245 -3.98 -1.64 11.00
CA ARG A 245 -4.11 -1.39 9.54
C ARG A 245 -5.16 -2.28 8.87
N ARG A 246 -5.86 -3.10 9.65
CA ARG A 246 -6.98 -3.94 9.19
C ARG A 246 -6.63 -4.86 8.02
N SER A 247 -5.46 -5.50 8.05
CA SER A 247 -5.06 -6.42 6.99
C SER A 247 -5.96 -7.67 6.91
N TYR A 248 -6.72 -8.00 7.96
CA TYR A 248 -7.76 -9.03 7.92
C TYR A 248 -8.82 -8.77 6.84
N ILE A 249 -9.16 -7.50 6.54
CA ILE A 249 -10.07 -7.15 5.44
C ILE A 249 -9.46 -7.56 4.09
N GLN A 250 -8.17 -7.30 3.91
CA GLN A 250 -7.45 -7.65 2.70
C GLN A 250 -7.39 -9.18 2.51
N ALA A 251 -7.04 -9.91 3.57
CA ALA A 251 -7.01 -11.36 3.53
C ALA A 251 -8.36 -11.96 3.14
N TYR A 252 -9.46 -11.49 3.73
CA TYR A 252 -10.79 -11.96 3.39
C TYR A 252 -11.16 -11.69 1.93
N LEU A 253 -10.92 -10.46 1.44
CA LEU A 253 -11.20 -10.10 0.06
C LEU A 253 -10.31 -10.85 -0.94
N TYR A 254 -9.06 -11.12 -0.61
CA TYR A 254 -8.17 -11.95 -1.44
C TYR A 254 -8.69 -13.39 -1.53
N PHE A 255 -9.13 -13.96 -0.41
CA PHE A 255 -9.71 -15.31 -0.41
C PHE A 255 -10.96 -15.40 -1.28
N GLU A 256 -11.92 -14.50 -1.10
CA GLU A 256 -13.15 -14.48 -1.90
C GLU A 256 -12.89 -14.18 -3.38
N GLY A 257 -11.96 -13.26 -3.65
CA GLY A 257 -11.52 -12.98 -5.01
C GLY A 257 -10.86 -14.18 -5.67
N ALA A 258 -9.98 -14.89 -4.99
CA ALA A 258 -9.35 -16.11 -5.50
C ALA A 258 -10.38 -17.20 -5.77
N LYS A 259 -11.30 -17.47 -4.84
CA LYS A 259 -12.37 -18.46 -5.03
C LYS A 259 -13.18 -18.21 -6.30
N GLN A 260 -13.58 -16.96 -6.54
CA GLN A 260 -14.39 -16.62 -7.70
C GLN A 260 -13.57 -16.59 -8.98
N SER A 261 -12.33 -16.12 -8.89
CA SER A 261 -11.46 -16.01 -10.04
C SER A 261 -10.96 -17.38 -10.55
N PHE A 262 -10.80 -18.36 -9.68
CA PHE A 262 -10.37 -19.72 -10.03
C PHE A 262 -11.51 -20.74 -9.98
N ALA A 263 -12.78 -20.29 -10.09
CA ALA A 263 -13.96 -21.16 -10.02
C ALA A 263 -13.97 -22.27 -11.09
N ASP A 264 -13.29 -22.08 -12.22
CA ASP A 264 -13.15 -23.10 -13.27
C ASP A 264 -12.29 -24.30 -12.83
N LEU A 265 -11.43 -24.12 -11.84
CA LEU A 265 -10.61 -25.17 -11.22
C LEU A 265 -11.41 -25.89 -10.12
N THR A 266 -12.49 -26.57 -10.50
CA THR A 266 -13.51 -27.11 -9.60
C THR A 266 -13.00 -28.15 -8.60
N ASP A 267 -11.89 -28.83 -8.92
CA ASP A 267 -11.24 -29.84 -8.08
C ASP A 267 -10.08 -29.30 -7.26
N TYR A 268 -9.88 -27.96 -7.26
CA TYR A 268 -8.84 -27.30 -6.46
C TYR A 268 -9.44 -26.65 -5.20
N THR A 269 -8.67 -26.69 -4.13
CA THR A 269 -8.98 -26.02 -2.87
C THR A 269 -8.25 -24.69 -2.79
N VAL A 270 -9.01 -23.60 -2.66
CA VAL A 270 -8.41 -22.29 -2.33
C VAL A 270 -8.11 -22.28 -0.84
N LEU A 271 -6.83 -22.13 -0.51
CA LEU A 271 -6.35 -22.05 0.88
C LEU A 271 -6.48 -20.62 1.42
N TYR A 272 -6.56 -20.48 2.73
CA TYR A 272 -6.57 -19.16 3.37
C TYR A 272 -5.28 -18.40 3.09
N PRO A 273 -5.35 -17.08 2.82
CA PRO A 273 -4.18 -16.27 2.55
C PRO A 273 -3.16 -16.29 3.67
N LYS A 274 -1.88 -16.17 3.30
CA LYS A 274 -0.76 -16.07 4.23
C LYS A 274 -0.05 -14.74 4.04
N PHE A 275 0.42 -14.17 5.13
CA PHE A 275 1.28 -12.99 5.09
C PHE A 275 2.73 -13.41 5.26
N ILE A 276 3.57 -13.03 4.30
CA ILE A 276 5.03 -13.11 4.43
C ILE A 276 5.50 -11.78 4.99
N VAL A 277 5.99 -11.78 6.22
CA VAL A 277 6.35 -10.56 6.93
C VAL A 277 7.85 -10.48 7.09
N CYS A 278 8.47 -9.45 6.48
CA CYS A 278 9.90 -9.19 6.56
C CYS A 278 10.21 -7.90 7.34
N ASP A 279 11.39 -7.88 7.96
CA ASP A 279 11.88 -6.72 8.71
C ASP A 279 12.54 -5.71 7.77
N SER A 280 12.13 -4.45 7.85
CA SER A 280 12.65 -3.36 7.03
C SER A 280 13.88 -2.66 7.60
N THR A 281 14.28 -2.98 8.83
CA THR A 281 15.27 -2.19 9.57
C THR A 281 16.44 -3.03 10.07
N ASN A 282 16.14 -4.14 10.74
CA ASN A 282 17.12 -4.92 11.48
C ASN A 282 17.49 -6.25 10.78
N TYR A 283 16.88 -6.56 9.63
CA TYR A 283 17.07 -7.81 8.90
C TYR A 283 16.80 -9.06 9.75
N MET A 284 15.87 -8.93 10.68
CA MET A 284 15.42 -10.04 11.52
C MET A 284 14.80 -11.16 10.67
N ARG A 285 14.74 -12.35 11.25
CA ARG A 285 14.14 -13.51 10.59
C ARG A 285 12.70 -13.20 10.15
N PRO A 286 12.35 -13.42 8.86
CA PRO A 286 10.98 -13.23 8.40
C PRO A 286 10.04 -14.24 9.06
N LEU A 287 8.78 -13.85 9.20
CA LEU A 287 7.72 -14.71 9.74
C LEU A 287 6.61 -14.90 8.70
N ILE A 288 5.95 -16.05 8.75
CA ILE A 288 4.75 -16.32 7.98
C ILE A 288 3.57 -16.37 8.95
N TYR A 289 2.59 -15.48 8.70
CA TYR A 289 1.33 -15.48 9.45
C TYR A 289 0.25 -16.13 8.62
N GLU A 290 -0.37 -17.14 9.17
CA GLU A 290 -1.40 -17.93 8.51
C GLU A 290 -2.79 -17.57 9.04
N MET A 291 -3.73 -17.36 8.12
CA MET A 291 -5.13 -17.23 8.48
C MET A 291 -5.70 -18.59 8.85
N THR A 292 -6.54 -18.60 9.87
CA THR A 292 -7.28 -19.80 10.36
C THR A 292 -8.78 -19.61 10.15
N ASP A 293 -9.58 -20.67 10.36
CA ASP A 293 -11.05 -20.56 10.33
C ASP A 293 -11.56 -19.44 11.23
N THR A 294 -11.04 -19.37 12.46
CA THR A 294 -11.40 -18.33 13.41
C THR A 294 -11.03 -16.93 12.91
N SER A 295 -9.83 -16.75 12.35
CA SER A 295 -9.42 -15.43 11.85
C SER A 295 -10.16 -15.02 10.59
N MET A 296 -10.58 -15.98 9.74
CA MET A 296 -11.42 -15.71 8.58
C MET A 296 -12.85 -15.35 8.99
N ASP A 297 -13.43 -16.05 9.99
CA ASP A 297 -14.73 -15.68 10.54
C ASP A 297 -14.68 -14.30 11.20
N HIS A 298 -13.67 -14.00 11.97
CA HIS A 298 -13.43 -12.66 12.53
C HIS A 298 -13.32 -11.60 11.44
N ALA A 299 -12.60 -11.88 10.35
CA ALA A 299 -12.45 -10.95 9.23
C ALA A 299 -13.80 -10.67 8.56
N PHE A 300 -14.68 -11.65 8.46
CA PHE A 300 -16.02 -11.47 7.89
C PHE A 300 -17.01 -10.83 8.88
N SER A 301 -17.14 -11.40 10.07
CA SER A 301 -18.19 -11.06 11.04
C SER A 301 -17.85 -9.87 11.93
N GLY A 302 -16.55 -9.61 12.14
CA GLY A 302 -16.01 -8.69 13.15
C GLY A 302 -15.74 -9.38 14.48
N PHE A 303 -14.98 -8.72 15.33
CA PHE A 303 -14.53 -9.26 16.62
C PHE A 303 -14.17 -8.16 17.60
N THR A 304 -14.00 -8.53 18.85
CA THR A 304 -13.48 -7.64 19.90
C THR A 304 -12.12 -8.14 20.38
N HIS A 305 -11.15 -7.22 20.43
CA HIS A 305 -9.82 -7.50 20.96
C HIS A 305 -9.43 -6.43 21.99
N ARG A 306 -9.08 -6.83 23.21
CA ARG A 306 -8.75 -5.93 24.33
C ARG A 306 -9.77 -4.79 24.54
N GLY A 307 -11.06 -5.12 24.45
CA GLY A 307 -12.16 -4.18 24.63
C GLY A 307 -12.43 -3.25 23.44
N ARG A 308 -11.65 -3.34 22.35
CA ARG A 308 -11.87 -2.58 21.13
C ARG A 308 -12.56 -3.44 20.07
N GLU A 309 -13.60 -2.89 19.46
CA GLU A 309 -14.32 -3.54 18.37
C GLU A 309 -13.59 -3.32 17.03
N TYR A 310 -13.50 -4.40 16.26
CA TYR A 310 -12.98 -4.43 14.90
C TYR A 310 -14.09 -4.89 13.96
N PRO A 311 -14.66 -3.99 13.13
CA PRO A 311 -15.77 -4.34 12.27
C PRO A 311 -15.31 -5.28 11.17
N GLY A 312 -16.06 -6.37 10.95
CA GLY A 312 -15.82 -7.28 9.85
C GLY A 312 -16.27 -6.74 8.49
N VAL A 313 -15.81 -7.39 7.43
CA VAL A 313 -16.14 -7.06 6.03
C VAL A 313 -17.63 -6.95 5.82
N LYS A 314 -18.43 -7.86 6.42
CA LYS A 314 -19.89 -7.86 6.36
C LYS A 314 -20.51 -6.54 6.84
N LYS A 315 -20.07 -6.02 7.98
CA LYS A 315 -20.58 -4.75 8.51
C LYS A 315 -20.15 -3.59 7.64
N ILE A 316 -18.87 -3.55 7.26
CA ILE A 316 -18.30 -2.45 6.48
C ILE A 316 -18.99 -2.32 5.13
N ILE A 317 -19.20 -3.44 4.40
CA ILE A 317 -19.91 -3.43 3.11
C ILE A 317 -21.35 -2.94 3.29
N LYS A 318 -22.09 -3.43 4.30
CA LYS A 318 -23.46 -2.98 4.54
C LYS A 318 -23.55 -1.49 4.88
N ASP A 319 -22.57 -0.98 5.65
CA ASP A 319 -22.49 0.44 5.99
C ASP A 319 -22.13 1.29 4.75
N LEU A 320 -21.25 0.79 3.88
CA LEU A 320 -20.90 1.44 2.63
C LEU A 320 -22.10 1.49 1.67
N GLN A 321 -22.78 0.37 1.45
CA GLN A 321 -24.00 0.31 0.62
C GLN A 321 -25.07 1.27 1.13
N TRP A 322 -25.22 1.36 2.45
CA TRP A 322 -26.16 2.30 3.07
C TRP A 322 -25.71 3.75 2.85
N ALA A 323 -24.42 4.06 3.02
CA ALA A 323 -23.86 5.40 2.80
C ALA A 323 -24.07 5.87 1.35
N ILE A 324 -23.79 5.00 0.38
CA ILE A 324 -24.03 5.25 -1.04
C ILE A 324 -25.50 5.52 -1.31
N LYS A 325 -26.40 4.66 -0.79
CA LYS A 325 -27.86 4.79 -1.01
C LYS A 325 -28.46 6.07 -0.43
N ASN A 326 -27.93 6.55 0.69
CA ASN A 326 -28.48 7.70 1.43
C ASN A 326 -27.65 8.97 1.26
N ASP A 327 -26.59 8.92 0.46
CA ASP A 327 -25.61 10.00 0.30
C ASP A 327 -25.15 10.60 1.64
N THR A 328 -24.79 9.70 2.59
CA THR A 328 -24.45 10.11 3.95
C THR A 328 -23.04 9.64 4.30
N TRP A 329 -22.10 10.62 4.44
CA TRP A 329 -20.67 10.37 4.55
C TRP A 329 -20.00 10.91 5.82
N ASP A 330 -20.73 11.65 6.64
CA ASP A 330 -20.22 12.37 7.80
C ASP A 330 -20.50 11.68 9.13
N VAL A 331 -21.51 10.80 9.17
CA VAL A 331 -21.89 10.05 10.38
C VAL A 331 -21.98 8.55 10.08
N SER A 332 -21.92 7.73 11.13
CA SER A 332 -22.19 6.29 10.99
C SER A 332 -23.66 6.02 10.71
N ARG A 333 -23.95 4.87 10.10
CA ARG A 333 -25.31 4.41 9.87
C ARG A 333 -26.10 4.40 11.18
N GLU A 334 -25.52 3.88 12.25
CA GLU A 334 -26.14 3.80 13.57
C GLU A 334 -26.49 5.19 14.12
N ASN A 335 -25.53 6.14 14.05
CA ASN A 335 -25.74 7.48 14.52
C ASN A 335 -26.76 8.25 13.68
N SER A 336 -26.77 8.02 12.37
CA SER A 336 -27.78 8.62 11.48
C SER A 336 -29.19 8.12 11.80
N ILE A 337 -29.36 6.81 11.98
CA ILE A 337 -30.67 6.20 12.37
C ILE A 337 -31.13 6.70 13.75
N ALA A 338 -30.18 6.95 14.66
CA ALA A 338 -30.44 7.53 15.98
C ALA A 338 -30.65 9.05 15.97
N ASN A 339 -30.86 9.67 14.80
CA ASN A 339 -30.99 11.12 14.62
C ASN A 339 -29.84 11.91 15.28
N SER A 340 -28.61 11.39 15.18
CA SER A 340 -27.38 11.96 15.75
C SER A 340 -27.38 12.06 17.30
N VAL A 341 -28.22 11.30 17.98
CA VAL A 341 -28.26 11.22 19.45
C VAL A 341 -27.50 9.98 19.92
N VAL A 342 -26.39 10.17 20.62
CA VAL A 342 -25.59 9.11 21.20
C VAL A 342 -25.74 9.13 22.72
N LYS A 343 -26.15 8.00 23.31
CA LYS A 343 -26.19 7.85 24.77
C LYS A 343 -24.81 7.42 25.26
N ILE A 344 -24.27 8.14 26.23
CA ILE A 344 -23.03 7.81 26.92
C ILE A 344 -23.44 7.06 28.21
N ASN A 345 -22.99 5.81 28.33
CA ASN A 345 -23.25 4.97 29.51
C ASN A 345 -22.00 4.88 30.38
#